data_0962b2383215488e0f0888b2a787f697
#
_entry.id   0962b2383215488e0f0888b2a787f697
#
_cell.length_a   1.000
_cell.length_b   1.000
_cell.length_c   1.000
_cell.angle_alpha   90.00
_cell.angle_beta   90.00
_cell.angle_gamma   90.00
#
_symmetry.space_group_name_H-M   'P 1'
#
loop_
_entity.id
_entity.type
_entity.pdbx_description
1 polymer ?
#
loop_
_entity_poly.entity_id
_entity_poly.type
_entity_poly.pdbx_seq_one_letter_code
_entity_poly.pdbx_strand_id
1 'polypeptide(L)'
;LHQIDEKKAPRMALQADMDFLAGLLDKVILFEGGEALLKTIQNIRSLAQKARETGDEAFYLQLKKEITDLNPPERQEVIRAFSTYLQLFNITEQNFRIKRRREYQSEDTDQVQPRSLEDGIETLRKEKVPAEMVAELLDSLSLELIITAHPTEATRRTILQIXKRIADLLKALEYANTRYEKKVIEETILNEITILWQSSEIREKKPSVLDEVKNGLYYFDNVLFDVLPRIHEDLEDYLYESYGQRFKVPPYLHFGSWIGGDRDGNPNVTADITWKTLEMQRELVLEKYKKSLTTLRELLSHSAKKISASHTLLASVESEENTMPAAKLWPTKDEIYRRKLAIMIHKLECVGKSNGGYQSAEELLADLYMIRDSVNQHHPAGHPIKLLRKVIRQVXLFGFHLASLDIRNHSGEHESALAEVLYNVNIAKDYKNLPENEKVAVLLKALNDPRPMISIYDTFTPETQEVINTFRMIKRAHQTFGERSXQVYLISMAHSVSDVLEVLVLAKEAGLYRVYPNGEILSEIHIAPLLETIEDLRNGAKMLETLFQMPIYRNHLKVRGNLQEVMLGYSDGSKDGGTMTANWQLYKAQKEIHEMGAKYGIKLKFFHGRGGSLGRGGGPLYSSFCPSRRLHLATA
;
A
#
# COMPACT_ATOMS: atom_id res chain seq x y z
N LEU A 1 -41.75 -5.83 12.99
CA LEU A 1 -41.28 -5.49 14.34
C LEU A 1 -39.95 -6.15 14.69
N HIS A 2 -39.71 -7.39 14.25
CA HIS A 2 -38.42 -8.08 14.48
C HIS A 2 -37.24 -7.46 13.73
N GLN A 3 -37.46 -6.87 12.58
CA GLN A 3 -36.38 -6.27 11.77
C GLN A 3 -35.87 -4.94 12.34
N ILE A 4 -36.70 -4.28 13.17
CA ILE A 4 -36.31 -2.98 13.75
C ILE A 4 -35.41 -3.19 14.98
N ASP A 5 -35.62 -4.28 15.71
CA ASP A 5 -34.84 -4.59 16.90
C ASP A 5 -33.42 -5.07 16.60
N GLU A 6 -33.23 -5.74 15.45
CA GLU A 6 -31.92 -6.25 15.06
C GLU A 6 -30.91 -5.12 14.73
N LYS A 7 -31.40 -3.94 14.33
CA LYS A 7 -30.53 -2.81 14.02
C LYS A 7 -30.25 -1.90 15.23
N LYS A 8 -31.07 -1.99 16.29
CA LYS A 8 -30.90 -1.16 17.50
C LYS A 8 -29.87 -1.72 18.48
N ALA A 9 -29.81 -3.05 18.64
CA ALA A 9 -28.90 -3.67 19.60
C ALA A 9 -27.42 -3.40 19.32
N PRO A 10 -26.93 -3.49 18.04
CA PRO A 10 -25.53 -3.15 17.75
C PRO A 10 -25.18 -1.68 18.04
N ARG A 11 -26.11 -0.76 17.75
CA ARG A 11 -25.90 0.67 18.01
C ARG A 11 -25.83 0.95 19.51
N MET A 12 -26.63 0.23 20.31
CA MET A 12 -26.60 0.36 21.76
C MET A 12 -25.28 -0.14 22.34
N ALA A 13 -24.74 -1.25 21.80
CA ALA A 13 -23.44 -1.77 22.23
C ALA A 13 -22.31 -0.81 21.91
N LEU A 14 -22.34 -0.19 20.71
CA LEU A 14 -21.37 0.82 20.33
C LEU A 14 -21.45 2.03 21.27
N GLN A 15 -22.67 2.50 21.55
CA GLN A 15 -22.88 3.63 22.45
C GLN A 15 -22.37 3.33 23.86
N ALA A 16 -22.57 2.09 24.34
CA ALA A 16 -22.09 1.66 25.66
C ALA A 16 -20.56 1.73 25.75
N ASP A 17 -19.87 1.26 24.70
CA ASP A 17 -18.40 1.33 24.64
C ASP A 17 -17.92 2.79 24.58
N MET A 18 -18.59 3.63 23.80
CA MET A 18 -18.27 5.05 23.73
C MET A 18 -18.44 5.73 25.09
N ASP A 19 -19.55 5.44 25.77
CA ASP A 19 -19.84 6.00 27.11
C ASP A 19 -18.81 5.53 28.14
N PHE A 20 -18.40 4.27 28.03
CA PHE A 20 -17.39 3.70 28.93
C PHE A 20 -16.04 4.43 28.79
N LEU A 21 -15.53 4.57 27.56
CA LEU A 21 -14.25 5.26 27.34
C LEU A 21 -14.35 6.75 27.65
N ALA A 22 -15.48 7.38 27.31
CA ALA A 22 -15.71 8.80 27.63
C ALA A 22 -15.73 9.00 29.14
N GLY A 23 -16.34 8.07 29.88
CA GLY A 23 -16.36 8.14 31.34
C GLY A 23 -14.97 8.04 31.95
N LEU A 24 -14.12 7.18 31.40
CA LEU A 24 -12.73 7.08 31.86
C LEU A 24 -11.95 8.35 31.55
N LEU A 25 -12.17 8.94 30.37
CA LEU A 25 -11.51 10.20 30.02
C LEU A 25 -12.01 11.33 30.95
N ASP A 26 -13.29 11.35 31.28
CA ASP A 26 -13.83 12.33 32.24
C ASP A 26 -13.09 12.23 33.58
N LYS A 27 -12.82 11.03 34.06
CA LYS A 27 -12.05 10.82 35.29
C LYS A 27 -10.64 11.38 35.17
N VAL A 28 -9.99 11.17 34.03
CA VAL A 28 -8.64 11.68 33.78
C VAL A 28 -8.67 13.22 33.75
N ILE A 29 -9.64 13.81 33.07
CA ILE A 29 -9.76 15.28 32.97
C ILE A 29 -10.03 15.87 34.35
N LEU A 30 -10.89 15.24 35.13
CA LEU A 30 -11.17 15.70 36.50
C LEU A 30 -9.92 15.69 37.37
N PHE A 31 -9.16 14.60 37.30
CA PHE A 31 -7.94 14.45 38.11
C PHE A 31 -6.83 15.40 37.68
N GLU A 32 -6.62 15.53 36.36
CA GLU A 32 -5.51 16.30 35.78
C GLU A 32 -5.83 17.80 35.63
N GLY A 33 -7.06 18.13 35.25
CA GLY A 33 -7.45 19.50 34.90
C GLY A 33 -8.42 20.17 35.87
N GLY A 34 -9.00 19.40 36.78
CA GLY A 34 -9.91 19.94 37.78
C GLY A 34 -11.37 19.95 37.38
N GLU A 35 -12.21 20.19 38.36
CA GLU A 35 -13.66 20.16 38.23
C GLU A 35 -14.19 21.23 37.26
N ALA A 36 -13.61 22.43 37.29
CA ALA A 36 -14.05 23.52 36.45
C ALA A 36 -13.85 23.20 34.96
N LEU A 37 -12.71 22.60 34.62
CA LEU A 37 -12.44 22.21 33.23
C LEU A 37 -13.43 21.14 32.76
N LEU A 38 -13.67 20.14 33.59
CA LEU A 38 -14.62 19.06 33.25
C LEU A 38 -16.02 19.62 33.01
N LYS A 39 -16.48 20.53 33.89
CA LYS A 39 -17.80 21.17 33.73
C LYS A 39 -17.90 21.94 32.43
N THR A 40 -16.85 22.70 32.10
CA THR A 40 -16.81 23.46 30.85
C THR A 40 -16.92 22.53 29.65
N ILE A 41 -16.17 21.44 29.63
CA ILE A 41 -16.18 20.47 28.55
C ILE A 41 -17.55 19.81 28.42
N GLN A 42 -18.14 19.38 29.56
CA GLN A 42 -19.46 18.76 29.56
C GLN A 42 -20.55 19.72 29.08
N ASN A 43 -20.47 20.98 29.46
CA ASN A 43 -21.42 21.99 29.02
C ASN A 43 -21.35 22.23 27.50
N ILE A 44 -20.13 22.38 26.97
CA ILE A 44 -19.92 22.56 25.53
C ILE A 44 -20.44 21.34 24.75
N ARG A 45 -20.15 20.15 25.26
CA ARG A 45 -20.59 18.89 24.63
C ARG A 45 -22.11 18.81 24.61
N SER A 46 -22.77 19.15 25.72
CA SER A 46 -24.22 19.16 25.84
C SER A 46 -24.86 20.15 24.87
N LEU A 47 -24.32 21.37 24.80
CA LEU A 47 -24.82 22.41 23.88
C LEU A 47 -24.65 22.00 22.42
N ALA A 48 -23.51 21.40 22.07
CA ALA A 48 -23.25 20.93 20.72
C ALA A 48 -24.25 19.84 20.32
N GLN A 49 -24.55 18.93 21.25
CA GLN A 49 -25.51 17.86 21.03
C GLN A 49 -26.91 18.41 20.82
N LYS A 50 -27.34 19.33 21.70
CA LYS A 50 -28.66 19.96 21.59
C LYS A 50 -28.82 20.74 20.29
N ALA A 51 -27.78 21.48 19.89
CA ALA A 51 -27.79 22.25 18.63
C ALA A 51 -27.98 21.35 17.43
N ARG A 52 -27.31 20.18 17.45
CA ARG A 52 -27.38 19.23 16.37
C ARG A 52 -28.73 18.52 16.31
N GLU A 53 -29.25 18.09 17.45
CA GLU A 53 -30.51 17.34 17.54
C GLU A 53 -31.73 18.19 17.23
N THR A 54 -31.75 19.44 17.71
CA THR A 54 -32.92 20.32 17.56
C THR A 54 -32.85 21.21 16.33
N GLY A 55 -31.65 21.52 15.83
CA GLY A 55 -31.44 22.48 14.77
C GLY A 55 -31.77 23.92 15.22
N ASP A 56 -31.97 24.13 16.53
CA ASP A 56 -32.32 25.46 17.08
C ASP A 56 -31.10 26.34 17.13
N GLU A 57 -31.19 27.50 16.47
CA GLU A 57 -30.12 28.47 16.38
C GLU A 57 -29.72 29.04 17.74
N ALA A 58 -30.64 29.04 18.72
CA ALA A 58 -30.36 29.53 20.08
C ALA A 58 -29.27 28.73 20.76
N PHE A 59 -29.30 27.41 20.62
CA PHE A 59 -28.26 26.54 21.19
C PHE A 59 -26.93 26.74 20.48
N TYR A 60 -26.96 26.96 19.18
CA TYR A 60 -25.75 27.20 18.41
C TYR A 60 -25.09 28.52 18.83
N LEU A 61 -25.89 29.59 19.02
CA LEU A 61 -25.38 30.87 19.46
C LEU A 61 -24.82 30.81 20.88
N GLN A 62 -25.48 30.06 21.78
CA GLN A 62 -24.99 29.85 23.14
C GLN A 62 -23.68 29.09 23.13
N LEU A 63 -23.56 28.07 22.29
CA LEU A 63 -22.32 27.30 22.12
C LEU A 63 -21.18 28.18 21.65
N LYS A 64 -21.44 29.04 20.67
CA LYS A 64 -20.48 29.98 20.12
C LYS A 64 -19.99 30.95 21.20
N LYS A 65 -20.91 31.44 22.01
CA LYS A 65 -20.60 32.36 23.12
C LYS A 65 -19.70 31.66 24.16
N GLU A 66 -20.07 30.44 24.56
CA GLU A 66 -19.30 29.67 25.57
C GLU A 66 -17.84 29.47 25.10
N ILE A 67 -17.66 29.15 23.82
CA ILE A 67 -16.33 28.94 23.26
C ILE A 67 -15.56 30.27 23.16
N THR A 68 -16.22 31.31 22.72
CA THR A 68 -15.61 32.66 22.56
C THR A 68 -15.16 33.22 23.91
N ASP A 69 -15.91 32.96 24.97
CA ASP A 69 -15.60 33.49 26.30
C ASP A 69 -14.42 32.81 26.98
N LEU A 70 -13.97 31.65 26.45
CA LEU A 70 -12.80 30.94 27.01
C LEU A 70 -11.50 31.71 26.70
N ASN A 71 -10.59 31.72 27.66
CA ASN A 71 -9.26 32.27 27.41
C ASN A 71 -8.42 31.26 26.60
N PRO A 72 -7.31 31.67 25.98
CA PRO A 72 -6.54 30.76 25.14
C PRO A 72 -6.08 29.45 25.80
N PRO A 73 -5.56 29.43 27.05
CA PRO A 73 -5.24 28.16 27.68
C PRO A 73 -6.45 27.24 27.87
N GLU A 74 -7.61 27.80 28.22
CA GLU A 74 -8.84 27.01 28.36
C GLU A 74 -9.28 26.42 27.02
N ARG A 75 -9.17 27.21 25.95
CA ARG A 75 -9.50 26.73 24.60
C ARG A 75 -8.62 25.55 24.19
N GLN A 76 -7.32 25.63 24.49
CA GLN A 76 -6.39 24.54 24.21
C GLN A 76 -6.80 23.26 24.91
N GLU A 77 -7.15 23.37 26.19
CA GLU A 77 -7.58 22.20 26.97
C GLU A 77 -8.88 21.60 26.45
N VAL A 78 -9.83 22.45 26.04
CA VAL A 78 -11.10 21.99 25.47
C VAL A 78 -10.86 21.30 24.13
N ILE A 79 -10.03 21.88 23.27
CA ILE A 79 -9.69 21.27 21.97
C ILE A 79 -9.04 19.91 22.20
N ARG A 80 -8.14 19.84 23.16
CA ARG A 80 -7.42 18.60 23.51
C ARG A 80 -8.41 17.54 23.98
N ALA A 81 -9.37 17.92 24.82
CA ALA A 81 -10.39 17.00 25.32
C ALA A 81 -11.21 16.41 24.16
N PHE A 82 -11.71 17.26 23.28
CA PHE A 82 -12.53 16.80 22.15
C PHE A 82 -11.73 15.96 21.18
N SER A 83 -10.48 16.33 20.91
CA SER A 83 -9.59 15.52 20.07
C SER A 83 -9.43 14.11 20.68
N THR A 84 -9.22 14.03 21.98
CA THR A 84 -9.05 12.75 22.68
C THR A 84 -10.34 11.94 22.65
N TYR A 85 -11.49 12.56 22.91
CA TYR A 85 -12.79 11.87 22.80
C TYR A 85 -12.97 11.25 21.41
N LEU A 86 -12.68 12.02 20.37
CA LEU A 86 -12.85 11.55 18.98
C LEU A 86 -11.92 10.38 18.69
N GLN A 87 -10.68 10.44 19.18
CA GLN A 87 -9.73 9.32 19.03
C GLN A 87 -10.26 8.07 19.69
N LEU A 88 -10.78 8.19 20.91
CA LEU A 88 -11.37 7.07 21.65
C LEU A 88 -12.61 6.52 20.95
N PHE A 89 -13.47 7.40 20.43
CA PHE A 89 -14.67 6.98 19.71
C PHE A 89 -14.31 6.23 18.43
N ASN A 90 -13.25 6.63 17.74
CA ASN A 90 -12.77 5.91 16.57
C ASN A 90 -12.34 4.49 16.94
N ILE A 91 -11.70 4.33 18.09
CA ILE A 91 -11.32 3.00 18.59
C ILE A 91 -12.57 2.13 18.81
N THR A 92 -13.59 2.68 19.43
CA THR A 92 -14.84 1.91 19.68
C THR A 92 -15.54 1.55 18.38
N GLU A 93 -15.53 2.45 17.39
CA GLU A 93 -16.13 2.18 16.08
C GLU A 93 -15.39 1.04 15.36
N GLN A 94 -14.06 1.05 15.39
CA GLN A 94 -13.27 -0.02 14.81
C GLN A 94 -13.55 -1.35 15.52
N ASN A 95 -13.60 -1.34 16.83
CA ASN A 95 -13.92 -2.53 17.63
C ASN A 95 -15.31 -3.05 17.29
N PHE A 96 -16.27 -2.16 17.11
CA PHE A 96 -17.64 -2.52 16.71
C PHE A 96 -17.66 -3.22 15.36
N ARG A 97 -16.89 -2.74 14.39
CA ARG A 97 -16.80 -3.37 13.08
C ARG A 97 -16.22 -4.78 13.19
N ILE A 98 -15.23 -4.98 14.06
CA ILE A 98 -14.64 -6.30 14.31
C ILE A 98 -15.69 -7.23 14.94
N LYS A 99 -16.48 -6.73 15.89
CA LYS A 99 -17.56 -7.50 16.51
C LYS A 99 -18.59 -7.93 15.48
N ARG A 100 -18.98 -7.03 14.57
CA ARG A 100 -19.94 -7.33 13.50
C ARG A 100 -19.41 -8.43 12.59
N ARG A 101 -18.13 -8.36 12.21
CA ARG A 101 -17.52 -9.41 11.40
C ARG A 101 -17.54 -10.76 12.12
N ARG A 102 -17.24 -10.76 13.41
CA ARG A 102 -17.27 -11.99 14.22
C ARG A 102 -18.69 -12.59 14.32
N GLU A 103 -19.72 -11.75 14.37
CA GLU A 103 -21.11 -12.21 14.37
C GLU A 103 -21.43 -12.99 13.09
N TYR A 104 -20.96 -12.51 11.92
CA TYR A 104 -21.15 -13.22 10.66
C TYR A 104 -20.37 -14.53 10.61
N GLN A 105 -19.27 -14.61 11.35
CA GLN A 105 -18.43 -15.81 11.40
C GLN A 105 -18.88 -16.83 12.45
N SER A 106 -19.87 -16.49 13.27
CA SER A 106 -20.30 -17.35 14.36
C SER A 106 -21.09 -18.55 13.82
N GLU A 107 -21.14 -19.62 14.62
CA GLU A 107 -21.90 -20.83 14.30
C GLU A 107 -23.41 -20.62 14.39
N ASP A 108 -23.83 -19.52 14.99
CA ASP A 108 -25.25 -19.20 15.22
C ASP A 108 -25.95 -18.63 14.01
N THR A 109 -25.22 -18.38 12.92
CA THR A 109 -25.80 -17.80 11.71
C THR A 109 -25.18 -18.42 10.45
N ASP A 110 -26.02 -18.61 9.43
CA ASP A 110 -25.60 -19.04 8.10
C ASP A 110 -25.45 -17.84 7.15
N GLN A 111 -25.69 -16.62 7.66
CA GLN A 111 -25.61 -15.42 6.84
C GLN A 111 -24.17 -15.09 6.50
N VAL A 112 -23.93 -14.79 5.22
CA VAL A 112 -22.63 -14.36 4.73
C VAL A 112 -22.56 -12.83 4.80
N GLN A 113 -21.46 -12.32 5.31
CA GLN A 113 -21.28 -10.88 5.42
C GLN A 113 -21.30 -10.23 4.01
N PRO A 114 -22.20 -9.25 3.80
CA PRO A 114 -22.24 -8.57 2.50
C PRO A 114 -20.90 -7.93 2.14
N ARG A 115 -20.53 -8.02 0.87
CA ARG A 115 -19.32 -7.40 0.31
C ARG A 115 -18.02 -7.99 0.85
N SER A 116 -18.08 -9.21 1.33
CA SER A 116 -16.88 -9.97 1.74
C SER A 116 -16.40 -10.85 0.60
N LEU A 117 -15.22 -11.45 0.77
CA LEU A 117 -14.73 -12.44 -0.19
C LEU A 117 -15.71 -13.60 -0.31
N GLU A 118 -16.21 -14.07 0.82
CA GLU A 118 -17.17 -15.18 0.85
C GLU A 118 -18.44 -14.82 0.07
N ASP A 119 -18.92 -13.59 0.23
CA ASP A 119 -20.11 -13.09 -0.50
C ASP A 119 -19.85 -13.07 -2.01
N GLY A 120 -18.65 -12.65 -2.41
CA GLY A 120 -18.27 -12.65 -3.83
C GLY A 120 -18.24 -14.04 -4.43
N ILE A 121 -17.68 -15.01 -3.71
CA ILE A 121 -17.61 -16.40 -4.15
C ILE A 121 -19.03 -17.00 -4.22
N GLU A 122 -19.88 -16.71 -3.23
CA GLU A 122 -21.28 -17.14 -3.22
C GLU A 122 -22.03 -16.60 -4.43
N THR A 123 -21.77 -15.36 -4.81
CA THR A 123 -22.38 -14.75 -5.99
C THR A 123 -21.97 -15.48 -7.26
N LEU A 124 -20.68 -15.83 -7.40
CA LEU A 124 -20.19 -16.59 -8.54
C LEU A 124 -20.88 -17.96 -8.62
N ARG A 125 -21.05 -18.63 -7.49
CA ARG A 125 -21.70 -19.92 -7.42
C ARG A 125 -23.19 -19.81 -7.80
N LYS A 126 -23.89 -18.82 -7.27
CA LYS A 126 -25.32 -18.59 -7.55
C LYS A 126 -25.56 -18.26 -9.02
N GLU A 127 -24.64 -17.55 -9.65
CA GLU A 127 -24.72 -17.24 -11.09
C GLU A 127 -24.17 -18.36 -11.95
N LYS A 128 -23.82 -19.49 -11.37
CA LYS A 128 -23.37 -20.71 -12.05
C LYS A 128 -22.14 -20.48 -12.93
N VAL A 129 -21.21 -19.64 -12.44
CA VAL A 129 -19.94 -19.42 -13.14
C VAL A 129 -19.12 -20.70 -13.06
N PRO A 130 -18.69 -21.30 -14.21
CA PRO A 130 -17.96 -22.56 -14.15
C PRO A 130 -16.54 -22.40 -13.59
N ALA A 131 -16.00 -23.49 -13.04
CA ALA A 131 -14.68 -23.49 -12.40
C ALA A 131 -13.58 -23.03 -13.35
N GLU A 132 -13.65 -23.38 -14.62
CA GLU A 132 -12.67 -22.99 -15.63
C GLU A 132 -12.62 -21.47 -15.80
N MET A 133 -13.79 -20.82 -15.75
CA MET A 133 -13.88 -19.37 -15.86
C MET A 133 -13.35 -18.70 -14.60
N VAL A 134 -13.60 -19.28 -13.42
CA VAL A 134 -13.04 -18.79 -12.15
C VAL A 134 -11.52 -18.84 -12.20
N ALA A 135 -10.95 -19.95 -12.69
CA ALA A 135 -9.50 -20.10 -12.82
C ALA A 135 -8.90 -19.02 -13.73
N GLU A 136 -9.57 -18.72 -14.84
CA GLU A 136 -9.14 -17.64 -15.75
C GLU A 136 -9.19 -16.27 -15.08
N LEU A 137 -10.27 -16.03 -14.32
CA LEU A 137 -10.40 -14.77 -13.57
C LEU A 137 -9.28 -14.61 -12.56
N LEU A 138 -8.94 -15.68 -11.84
CA LEU A 138 -7.85 -15.65 -10.85
C LEU A 138 -6.52 -15.32 -11.51
N ASP A 139 -6.24 -15.89 -12.68
CA ASP A 139 -4.99 -15.64 -13.40
C ASP A 139 -4.83 -14.17 -13.80
N SER A 140 -5.94 -13.48 -14.05
CA SER A 140 -5.94 -12.07 -14.45
C SER A 140 -6.12 -11.11 -13.28
N LEU A 141 -6.36 -11.63 -12.08
CA LEU A 141 -6.67 -10.82 -10.90
C LEU A 141 -5.42 -10.06 -10.43
N SER A 142 -5.54 -8.76 -10.32
CA SER A 142 -4.46 -7.90 -9.83
C SER A 142 -5.05 -6.67 -9.17
N LEU A 143 -4.66 -6.47 -7.92
CA LEU A 143 -5.12 -5.31 -7.15
C LEU A 143 -3.93 -4.76 -6.37
N GLU A 144 -3.64 -3.49 -6.57
CA GLU A 144 -2.56 -2.83 -5.85
C GLU A 144 -3.12 -1.62 -5.10
N LEU A 145 -2.89 -1.57 -3.80
CA LEU A 145 -3.29 -0.47 -2.94
C LEU A 145 -2.04 0.33 -2.57
N ILE A 146 -2.09 1.64 -2.78
CA ILE A 146 -0.90 2.49 -2.63
C ILE A 146 -1.02 3.30 -1.34
N ILE A 147 0.02 3.23 -0.52
CA ILE A 147 0.13 4.03 0.69
C ILE A 147 0.78 5.36 0.33
N THR A 148 0.16 6.46 0.75
CA THR A 148 0.69 7.80 0.52
C THR A 148 0.83 8.55 1.85
N ALA A 149 1.79 9.48 1.90
CA ALA A 149 1.91 10.41 3.01
C ALA A 149 0.96 11.58 2.76
N HIS A 150 0.09 11.87 3.73
CA HIS A 150 -0.83 13.00 3.63
C HIS A 150 -0.52 13.99 4.75
N PRO A 151 -0.50 15.30 4.44
CA PRO A 151 -0.14 16.30 5.47
C PRO A 151 -1.04 16.27 6.71
N THR A 152 -2.29 15.84 6.57
CA THR A 152 -3.21 15.76 7.71
C THR A 152 -2.98 14.54 8.59
N GLU A 153 -2.14 13.59 8.16
CA GLU A 153 -1.81 12.40 8.94
C GLU A 153 -0.50 12.63 9.70
N ALA A 154 -0.52 13.63 10.58
CA ALA A 154 0.64 14.00 11.37
C ALA A 154 0.62 13.34 12.76
N THR A 155 -0.21 12.31 12.95
CA THR A 155 -0.32 11.63 14.24
C THR A 155 1.01 10.94 14.57
N ARG A 156 1.52 11.23 15.76
CA ARG A 156 2.78 10.66 16.22
C ARG A 156 2.64 9.16 16.41
N ARG A 157 3.72 8.44 16.13
CA ARG A 157 3.78 6.98 16.32
C ARG A 157 3.42 6.59 17.75
N THR A 158 3.86 7.38 18.73
CA THR A 158 3.55 7.16 20.14
C THR A 158 2.03 7.12 20.37
N ILE A 159 1.31 8.06 19.75
CA ILE A 159 -0.15 8.12 19.87
C ILE A 159 -0.79 6.90 19.22
N LEU A 160 -0.32 6.52 18.04
CA LEU A 160 -0.83 5.33 17.34
C LEU A 160 -0.62 4.07 18.19
N GLN A 161 0.51 3.95 18.86
CA GLN A 161 0.80 2.82 19.74
C GLN A 161 -0.13 2.81 20.94
N ILE A 162 -0.46 3.96 21.52
CA ILE A 162 -1.45 4.06 22.59
C ILE A 162 -2.83 3.64 22.11
N UNK A 163 -3.23 4.08 21.12
CA UNK A 163 -4.32 3.82 20.52
C UNK A 163 -4.50 2.47 20.34
N LYS A 164 -3.47 1.69 19.80
CA LYS A 164 -3.45 0.23 19.61
C LYS A 164 -3.60 -0.54 20.92
N ARG A 165 -2.86 -0.12 21.92
CA ARG A 165 -2.97 -0.77 23.23
C ARG A 165 -4.37 -0.66 23.83
N ILE A 166 -5.01 0.49 23.69
CA ILE A 166 -6.39 0.68 24.17
C ILE A 166 -7.34 -0.25 23.40
N ALA A 167 -7.18 -0.35 22.08
CA ALA A 167 -8.00 -1.24 21.25
C ALA A 167 -7.86 -2.71 21.70
N ASP A 168 -6.62 -3.13 21.93
CA ASP A 168 -6.35 -4.50 22.38
C ASP A 168 -6.97 -4.77 23.77
N LEU A 169 -6.89 -3.78 24.66
CA LEU A 169 -7.47 -3.89 26.00
C LEU A 169 -9.00 -3.92 25.94
N LEU A 170 -9.60 -3.12 25.09
CA LEU A 170 -11.07 -3.12 24.91
C LEU A 170 -11.53 -4.48 24.40
N LYS A 171 -10.78 -5.08 23.50
CA LYS A 171 -11.05 -6.44 23.00
C LYS A 171 -10.90 -7.47 24.15
N ALA A 172 -9.83 -7.36 24.92
CA ALA A 172 -9.59 -8.26 26.07
C ALA A 172 -10.71 -8.15 27.10
N LEU A 173 -11.25 -6.94 27.32
CA LEU A 173 -12.34 -6.70 28.26
C LEU A 173 -13.59 -7.49 27.86
N GLU A 174 -13.84 -7.62 26.57
CA GLU A 174 -14.96 -8.38 26.03
C GLU A 174 -14.89 -9.86 26.39
N TYR A 175 -13.66 -10.41 26.49
CA TYR A 175 -13.44 -11.82 26.81
C TYR A 175 -13.23 -12.09 28.30
N ALA A 176 -13.11 -11.05 29.12
CA ALA A 176 -12.86 -11.20 30.54
C ALA A 176 -14.11 -11.82 31.24
N ASN A 177 -13.89 -12.84 32.04
CA ASN A 177 -14.96 -13.60 32.67
C ASN A 177 -15.11 -13.31 34.16
N THR A 178 -14.08 -12.79 34.82
CA THR A 178 -14.11 -12.56 36.28
C THR A 178 -14.07 -11.07 36.58
N ARG A 179 -14.60 -10.71 37.76
CA ARG A 179 -14.54 -9.32 38.23
C ARG A 179 -13.10 -8.83 38.35
N TYR A 180 -12.20 -9.70 38.76
CA TYR A 180 -10.79 -9.35 38.89
C TYR A 180 -10.18 -9.00 37.56
N GLU A 181 -10.39 -9.85 36.54
CA GLU A 181 -9.88 -9.60 35.19
C GLU A 181 -10.38 -8.27 34.63
N LYS A 182 -11.70 -8.03 34.79
CA LYS A 182 -12.33 -6.78 34.32
C LYS A 182 -11.73 -5.57 35.01
N LYS A 183 -11.52 -5.65 36.32
CA LYS A 183 -10.95 -4.58 37.13
C LYS A 183 -9.52 -4.23 36.63
N VAL A 184 -8.71 -5.27 36.45
CA VAL A 184 -7.32 -5.08 36.01
C VAL A 184 -7.27 -4.42 34.62
N ILE A 185 -8.12 -4.90 33.70
CA ILE A 185 -8.16 -4.35 32.33
C ILE A 185 -8.65 -2.90 32.36
N GLU A 186 -9.70 -2.61 33.13
CA GLU A 186 -10.24 -1.24 33.22
C GLU A 186 -9.20 -0.27 33.79
N GLU A 187 -8.46 -0.69 34.82
CA GLU A 187 -7.38 0.11 35.40
C GLU A 187 -6.29 0.37 34.37
N THR A 188 -5.95 -0.65 33.56
CA THR A 188 -4.93 -0.52 32.54
C THR A 188 -5.38 0.44 31.42
N ILE A 189 -6.67 0.38 31.03
CA ILE A 189 -7.21 1.32 30.04
C ILE A 189 -7.15 2.75 30.59
N LEU A 190 -7.51 2.93 31.87
CA LEU A 190 -7.44 4.25 32.50
C LEU A 190 -6.00 4.79 32.48
N ASN A 191 -5.01 3.94 32.75
CA ASN A 191 -3.60 4.32 32.66
C ASN A 191 -3.22 4.76 31.25
N GLU A 192 -3.67 4.01 30.23
CA GLU A 192 -3.38 4.36 28.84
C GLU A 192 -4.03 5.68 28.44
N ILE A 193 -5.27 5.93 28.87
CA ILE A 193 -5.94 7.20 28.61
C ILE A 193 -5.22 8.35 29.32
N THR A 194 -4.73 8.12 30.52
CA THR A 194 -3.93 9.11 31.24
C THR A 194 -2.67 9.47 30.45
N ILE A 195 -1.96 8.45 29.95
CA ILE A 195 -0.77 8.66 29.14
C ILE A 195 -1.12 9.43 27.85
N LEU A 196 -2.23 9.05 27.24
CA LEU A 196 -2.71 9.73 26.01
C LEU A 196 -2.98 11.21 26.28
N TRP A 197 -3.67 11.50 27.40
CA TRP A 197 -3.97 12.87 27.78
C TRP A 197 -2.70 13.68 28.05
N GLN A 198 -1.68 13.06 28.65
CA GLN A 198 -0.42 13.71 28.98
C GLN A 198 0.54 13.81 27.79
N SER A 199 0.26 13.08 26.70
CA SER A 199 1.16 13.05 25.55
C SER A 199 0.87 14.21 24.60
N SER A 200 1.94 14.74 23.99
CA SER A 200 1.79 15.80 22.99
C SER A 200 1.32 15.21 21.67
N GLU A 201 0.21 15.72 21.15
CA GLU A 201 -0.31 15.33 19.83
C GLU A 201 0.42 16.05 18.71
N ILE A 202 0.92 17.26 19.01
CA ILE A 202 1.51 18.13 18.01
C ILE A 202 3.01 17.91 18.00
N ARG A 203 3.55 17.69 16.81
CA ARG A 203 5.00 17.60 16.65
C ARG A 203 5.59 19.02 16.66
N GLU A 204 6.67 19.20 17.39
CA GLU A 204 7.36 20.48 17.41
C GLU A 204 8.06 20.76 16.10
N LYS A 205 8.47 19.70 15.40
CA LYS A 205 9.15 19.81 14.11
C LYS A 205 8.34 19.05 13.05
N LYS A 206 8.30 19.62 11.84
CA LYS A 206 7.69 18.95 10.70
C LYS A 206 8.47 17.65 10.44
N PRO A 207 7.77 16.51 10.25
CA PRO A 207 8.47 15.27 9.98
C PRO A 207 9.26 15.35 8.67
N SER A 208 10.45 14.77 8.68
CA SER A 208 11.24 14.62 7.46
C SER A 208 10.62 13.54 6.57
N VAL A 209 11.05 13.48 5.31
CA VAL A 209 10.55 12.43 4.40
C VAL A 209 10.88 11.04 4.98
N LEU A 210 12.05 10.85 5.54
CA LEU A 210 12.43 9.56 6.14
C LEU A 210 11.60 9.23 7.38
N ASP A 211 11.16 10.23 8.13
CA ASP A 211 10.22 10.02 9.23
C ASP A 211 8.87 9.50 8.70
N GLU A 212 8.40 10.07 7.59
CA GLU A 212 7.17 9.61 6.94
C GLU A 212 7.33 8.17 6.44
N VAL A 213 8.50 7.84 5.91
CA VAL A 213 8.79 6.46 5.46
C VAL A 213 8.68 5.49 6.65
N LYS A 214 9.27 5.83 7.78
CA LYS A 214 9.20 5.00 9.00
C LYS A 214 7.77 4.80 9.44
N ASN A 215 6.95 5.85 9.37
CA ASN A 215 5.54 5.76 9.74
C ASN A 215 4.77 4.82 8.81
N GLY A 216 5.04 4.89 7.50
CA GLY A 216 4.42 3.99 6.54
C GLY A 216 4.84 2.54 6.74
N LEU A 217 6.13 2.33 7.02
CA LEU A 217 6.68 0.99 7.26
C LEU A 217 6.07 0.33 8.49
N TYR A 218 5.65 1.12 9.47
CA TYR A 218 4.97 0.61 10.66
C TYR A 218 3.78 -0.26 10.29
N TYR A 219 2.99 0.15 9.30
CA TYR A 219 1.80 -0.60 8.88
C TYR A 219 2.18 -1.91 8.18
N PHE A 220 3.25 -1.91 7.41
CA PHE A 220 3.76 -3.15 6.82
C PHE A 220 4.24 -4.11 7.90
N ASP A 221 4.99 -3.59 8.87
CA ASP A 221 5.58 -4.39 9.94
C ASP A 221 4.53 -5.02 10.85
N ASN A 222 3.51 -4.24 11.22
CA ASN A 222 2.56 -4.63 12.27
C ASN A 222 1.25 -5.21 11.76
N VAL A 223 0.89 -5.00 10.50
CA VAL A 223 -0.40 -5.43 9.97
C VAL A 223 -0.26 -6.19 8.65
N LEU A 224 0.24 -5.53 7.61
CA LEU A 224 0.10 -6.04 6.24
C LEU A 224 0.90 -7.31 5.99
N PHE A 225 2.06 -7.44 6.61
CA PHE A 225 2.91 -8.60 6.41
C PHE A 225 2.22 -9.91 6.83
N ASP A 226 1.37 -9.84 7.85
CA ASP A 226 0.62 -11.01 8.35
C ASP A 226 -0.76 -11.13 7.71
N VAL A 227 -1.43 -10.01 7.42
CA VAL A 227 -2.82 -10.01 6.94
C VAL A 227 -2.92 -10.44 5.47
N LEU A 228 -2.00 -9.98 4.61
CA LEU A 228 -2.11 -10.28 3.18
C LEU A 228 -2.03 -11.78 2.87
N PRO A 229 -1.11 -12.55 3.47
CA PRO A 229 -1.14 -14.00 3.28
C PRO A 229 -2.46 -14.62 3.74
N ARG A 230 -3.03 -14.13 4.82
CA ARG A 230 -4.29 -14.64 5.37
C ARG A 230 -5.45 -14.41 4.40
N ILE A 231 -5.51 -13.23 3.79
CA ILE A 231 -6.56 -12.92 2.81
C ILE A 231 -6.48 -13.89 1.62
N HIS A 232 -5.27 -14.19 1.13
CA HIS A 232 -5.09 -15.13 0.04
C HIS A 232 -5.51 -16.54 0.43
N GLU A 233 -5.16 -16.97 1.64
CA GLU A 233 -5.55 -18.28 2.14
C GLU A 233 -7.07 -18.38 2.30
N ASP A 234 -7.71 -17.33 2.81
CA ASP A 234 -9.16 -17.30 2.94
C ASP A 234 -9.84 -17.45 1.57
N LEU A 235 -9.33 -16.78 0.56
CA LEU A 235 -9.89 -16.90 -0.79
C LEU A 235 -9.78 -18.34 -1.31
N GLU A 236 -8.63 -18.99 -1.10
CA GLU A 236 -8.45 -20.39 -1.47
C GLU A 236 -9.47 -21.29 -0.76
N ASP A 237 -9.67 -21.06 0.53
CA ASP A 237 -10.58 -21.86 1.34
C ASP A 237 -12.03 -21.66 0.91
N TYR A 238 -12.47 -20.43 0.66
CA TYR A 238 -13.84 -20.16 0.21
C TYR A 238 -14.10 -20.78 -1.17
N LEU A 239 -13.12 -20.71 -2.07
CA LEU A 239 -13.25 -21.32 -3.40
C LEU A 239 -13.37 -22.84 -3.28
N TYR A 240 -12.56 -23.46 -2.40
CA TYR A 240 -12.63 -24.90 -2.18
C TYR A 240 -14.01 -25.30 -1.63
N GLU A 241 -14.53 -24.57 -0.67
CA GLU A 241 -15.84 -24.84 -0.07
C GLU A 241 -16.97 -24.74 -1.09
N SER A 242 -16.88 -23.79 -2.03
CA SER A 242 -17.96 -23.54 -3.01
C SER A 242 -17.87 -24.43 -4.24
N TYR A 243 -16.66 -24.75 -4.70
CA TYR A 243 -16.47 -25.48 -5.97
C TYR A 243 -15.96 -26.91 -5.76
N GLY A 244 -15.55 -27.27 -4.56
CA GLY A 244 -15.10 -28.62 -4.27
C GLY A 244 -13.76 -29.01 -4.87
N GLN A 245 -13.01 -28.04 -5.40
CA GLN A 245 -11.69 -28.28 -5.96
C GLN A 245 -10.73 -27.19 -5.55
N ARG A 246 -9.44 -27.50 -5.52
CA ARG A 246 -8.40 -26.54 -5.16
C ARG A 246 -8.09 -25.64 -6.36
N PHE A 247 -8.07 -24.33 -6.12
CA PHE A 247 -7.65 -23.34 -7.10
C PHE A 247 -6.30 -22.79 -6.68
N LYS A 248 -5.46 -22.51 -7.67
CA LYS A 248 -4.20 -21.81 -7.43
C LYS A 248 -4.49 -20.31 -7.44
N VAL A 249 -4.43 -19.68 -6.27
CA VAL A 249 -4.65 -18.24 -6.14
C VAL A 249 -3.29 -17.54 -6.27
N PRO A 250 -3.11 -16.70 -7.30
CA PRO A 250 -1.85 -15.98 -7.46
C PRO A 250 -1.70 -14.90 -6.39
N PRO A 251 -0.49 -14.35 -6.21
CA PRO A 251 -0.33 -13.21 -5.31
C PRO A 251 -0.93 -11.94 -5.94
N TYR A 252 -2.25 -11.79 -5.82
CA TYR A 252 -3.02 -10.78 -6.54
C TYR A 252 -3.14 -9.45 -5.80
N LEU A 253 -3.03 -9.47 -4.47
CA LEU A 253 -3.23 -8.27 -3.66
C LEU A 253 -1.88 -7.79 -3.15
N HIS A 254 -1.45 -6.66 -3.66
CA HIS A 254 -0.18 -6.04 -3.28
C HIS A 254 -0.42 -4.66 -2.71
N PHE A 255 0.50 -4.22 -1.87
CA PHE A 255 0.58 -2.83 -1.46
C PHE A 255 1.83 -2.22 -2.07
N GLY A 256 1.67 -1.01 -2.60
CA GLY A 256 2.78 -0.18 -3.02
C GLY A 256 2.85 1.05 -2.15
N SER A 257 3.79 1.92 -2.45
CA SER A 257 3.96 3.14 -1.68
C SER A 257 4.41 4.29 -2.56
N TRP A 258 4.01 5.50 -2.19
CA TRP A 258 4.51 6.75 -2.75
C TRP A 258 5.42 7.48 -1.74
N ILE A 259 5.47 6.99 -0.50
CA ILE A 259 6.23 7.68 0.55
C ILE A 259 7.72 7.52 0.26
N GLY A 260 8.38 8.64 0.01
CA GLY A 260 9.79 8.64 -0.39
C GLY A 260 10.01 8.61 -1.90
N GLY A 261 8.92 8.54 -2.70
CA GLY A 261 9.00 8.50 -4.15
C GLY A 261 8.30 9.64 -4.88
N ASP A 262 7.43 10.36 -4.19
CA ASP A 262 6.60 11.41 -4.78
C ASP A 262 7.29 12.77 -4.63
N ARG A 263 7.77 13.31 -5.76
CA ARG A 263 8.46 14.61 -5.80
C ARG A 263 7.53 15.78 -6.05
N ASP A 264 6.30 15.51 -6.45
CA ASP A 264 5.38 16.58 -6.85
C ASP A 264 5.07 17.49 -5.67
N GLY A 265 5.52 18.74 -5.76
CA GLY A 265 5.33 19.71 -4.70
C GLY A 265 6.22 19.52 -3.48
N ASN A 266 7.21 18.62 -3.54
CA ASN A 266 8.09 18.37 -2.40
C ASN A 266 9.55 18.24 -2.85
N PRO A 267 10.32 19.34 -2.72
CA PRO A 267 11.74 19.31 -3.13
C PRO A 267 12.63 18.47 -2.22
N ASN A 268 12.12 18.04 -1.07
CA ASN A 268 12.89 17.21 -0.14
C ASN A 268 12.93 15.75 -0.54
N VAL A 269 12.08 15.33 -1.49
CA VAL A 269 12.12 13.97 -2.03
C VAL A 269 13.12 13.94 -3.18
N THR A 270 14.31 13.49 -2.87
CA THR A 270 15.44 13.46 -3.81
C THR A 270 15.76 12.01 -4.19
N ALA A 271 16.65 11.84 -5.18
CA ALA A 271 17.12 10.50 -5.56
C ALA A 271 17.76 9.78 -4.37
N ASP A 272 18.52 10.51 -3.54
CA ASP A 272 19.16 9.93 -2.35
C ASP A 272 18.12 9.46 -1.34
N ILE A 273 17.07 10.26 -1.13
CA ILE A 273 15.99 9.91 -0.18
C ILE A 273 15.22 8.69 -0.68
N THR A 274 14.93 8.63 -1.98
CA THR A 274 14.25 7.46 -2.57
C THR A 274 15.13 6.20 -2.40
N TRP A 275 16.41 6.33 -2.62
CA TRP A 275 17.35 5.22 -2.43
C TRP A 275 17.33 4.71 -0.99
N LYS A 276 17.40 5.62 -0.03
CA LYS A 276 17.34 5.27 1.40
C LYS A 276 16.02 4.59 1.75
N THR A 277 14.93 5.04 1.13
CA THR A 277 13.61 4.43 1.32
C THR A 277 13.63 2.97 0.87
N LEU A 278 14.20 2.70 -0.30
CA LEU A 278 14.33 1.34 -0.81
C LEU A 278 15.19 0.47 0.11
N GLU A 279 16.27 1.03 0.63
CA GLU A 279 17.12 0.32 1.60
C GLU A 279 16.34 -0.03 2.87
N MET A 280 15.54 0.92 3.37
CA MET A 280 14.74 0.70 4.58
C MET A 280 13.67 -0.37 4.36
N GLN A 281 13.04 -0.38 3.18
CA GLN A 281 12.05 -1.39 2.82
C GLN A 281 12.69 -2.78 2.77
N ARG A 282 13.85 -2.91 2.12
CA ARG A 282 14.55 -4.19 2.04
C ARG A 282 14.99 -4.67 3.41
N GLU A 283 15.54 -3.76 4.21
CA GLU A 283 16.01 -4.10 5.56
C GLU A 283 14.87 -4.66 6.41
N LEU A 284 13.71 -4.02 6.36
CA LEU A 284 12.54 -4.49 7.12
C LEU A 284 12.12 -5.89 6.70
N VAL A 285 11.95 -6.12 5.39
CA VAL A 285 11.44 -7.41 4.93
C VAL A 285 12.43 -8.54 5.20
N LEU A 286 13.73 -8.27 5.06
CA LEU A 286 14.75 -9.29 5.35
C LEU A 286 14.77 -9.66 6.82
N GLU A 287 14.62 -8.67 7.71
CA GLU A 287 14.53 -8.94 9.15
C GLU A 287 13.31 -9.80 9.48
N LYS A 288 12.17 -9.52 8.84
CA LYS A 288 10.96 -10.30 9.04
C LYS A 288 11.14 -11.75 8.56
N TYR A 289 11.79 -11.95 7.42
CA TYR A 289 12.07 -13.30 6.94
C TYR A 289 13.02 -14.05 7.86
N LYS A 290 14.08 -13.40 8.34
CA LYS A 290 15.02 -14.03 9.27
C LYS A 290 14.31 -14.48 10.55
N LYS A 291 13.42 -13.64 11.06
CA LYS A 291 12.63 -13.97 12.26
C LYS A 291 11.72 -15.17 12.00
N SER A 292 11.02 -15.19 10.85
CA SER A 292 10.14 -16.29 10.48
C SER A 292 10.91 -17.59 10.29
N LEU A 293 12.07 -17.55 9.65
CA LEU A 293 12.89 -18.73 9.45
C LEU A 293 13.48 -19.25 10.76
N THR A 294 13.80 -18.36 11.69
CA THR A 294 14.25 -18.77 13.03
C THR A 294 13.14 -19.52 13.76
N THR A 295 11.92 -19.02 13.70
CA THR A 295 10.76 -19.72 14.28
C THR A 295 10.52 -21.06 13.59
N LEU A 296 10.60 -21.07 12.26
CA LEU A 296 10.44 -22.30 11.49
C LEU A 296 11.51 -23.33 11.86
N ARG A 297 12.74 -22.89 12.08
CA ARG A 297 13.84 -23.74 12.52
C ARG A 297 13.54 -24.40 13.86
N GLU A 298 12.92 -23.64 14.77
CA GLU A 298 12.50 -24.20 16.06
C GLU A 298 11.42 -25.26 15.90
N LEU A 299 10.52 -25.10 14.92
CA LEU A 299 9.41 -26.03 14.69
C LEU A 299 9.85 -27.28 13.95
N LEU A 300 10.80 -27.19 13.03
CA LEU A 300 11.22 -28.31 12.18
C LEU A 300 12.36 -29.09 12.82
N SER A 301 12.07 -29.75 13.93
CA SER A 301 13.04 -30.48 14.72
C SER A 301 13.20 -31.96 14.28
N HIS A 302 12.74 -32.27 13.08
CA HIS A 302 12.79 -33.66 12.55
C HIS A 302 14.21 -34.21 12.55
N SER A 303 14.37 -35.38 13.14
CA SER A 303 15.65 -36.09 13.15
C SER A 303 15.71 -37.07 11.97
N ALA A 304 16.83 -37.09 11.28
CA ALA A 304 17.07 -38.05 10.17
C ALA A 304 16.99 -39.51 10.63
N LYS A 305 17.12 -39.74 11.93
CA LYS A 305 16.98 -41.09 12.50
C LYS A 305 15.52 -41.54 12.50
N LYS A 306 14.57 -40.63 12.43
CA LYS A 306 13.13 -40.94 12.48
C LYS A 306 12.40 -40.65 11.18
N ILE A 307 12.72 -39.55 10.52
CA ILE A 307 12.09 -39.13 9.27
C ILE A 307 13.18 -38.64 8.32
N SER A 308 13.26 -39.29 7.16
CA SER A 308 14.25 -38.92 6.15
C SER A 308 13.92 -37.59 5.49
N ALA A 309 14.93 -36.88 5.08
CA ALA A 309 14.80 -35.73 4.20
C ALA A 309 15.03 -36.13 2.76
N SER A 310 14.54 -35.37 1.80
CA SER A 310 14.74 -35.69 0.38
C SER A 310 16.23 -35.63 0.03
N HIS A 311 16.61 -36.38 -1.01
CA HIS A 311 17.99 -36.37 -1.49
C HIS A 311 18.41 -35.01 -1.97
N THR A 312 17.49 -34.27 -2.60
CA THR A 312 17.74 -32.91 -3.08
C THR A 312 18.09 -31.96 -1.93
N LEU A 313 17.32 -32.05 -0.83
CA LEU A 313 17.55 -31.20 0.34
C LEU A 313 18.88 -31.55 1.00
N LEU A 314 19.15 -32.82 1.20
CA LEU A 314 20.41 -33.28 1.83
C LEU A 314 21.63 -32.86 1.01
N ALA A 315 21.57 -33.04 -0.31
CA ALA A 315 22.67 -32.65 -1.21
C ALA A 315 22.91 -31.14 -1.14
N SER A 316 21.82 -30.34 -1.10
CA SER A 316 21.89 -28.89 -0.96
C SER A 316 22.58 -28.48 0.33
N VAL A 317 22.21 -29.11 1.45
CA VAL A 317 22.81 -28.84 2.77
C VAL A 317 24.31 -29.14 2.76
N GLU A 318 24.69 -30.32 2.28
CA GLU A 318 26.09 -30.75 2.27
C GLU A 318 26.95 -29.83 1.40
N SER A 319 26.42 -29.45 0.25
CA SER A 319 27.13 -28.54 -0.68
C SER A 319 27.32 -27.15 -0.08
N GLU A 320 26.24 -26.57 0.45
CA GLU A 320 26.24 -25.19 0.93
C GLU A 320 26.99 -24.99 2.25
N GLU A 321 27.00 -26.00 3.12
CA GLU A 321 27.71 -25.91 4.40
C GLU A 321 29.22 -25.75 4.22
N ASN A 322 29.76 -26.27 3.11
CA ASN A 322 31.20 -26.15 2.82
C ASN A 322 31.68 -24.74 2.65
N THR A 323 30.78 -23.82 2.29
CA THR A 323 31.12 -22.40 2.02
C THR A 323 30.69 -21.48 3.16
N MET A 324 30.14 -22.00 4.24
CA MET A 324 29.62 -21.20 5.34
C MET A 324 30.63 -21.07 6.49
N PRO A 325 30.62 -19.93 7.19
CA PRO A 325 31.41 -19.82 8.43
C PRO A 325 30.96 -20.86 9.45
N ALA A 326 31.91 -21.43 10.16
CA ALA A 326 31.63 -22.49 11.15
C ALA A 326 30.63 -22.03 12.22
N ALA A 327 30.72 -20.79 12.63
CA ALA A 327 29.85 -20.22 13.67
C ALA A 327 28.38 -20.15 13.25
N LYS A 328 28.09 -20.18 11.95
CA LYS A 328 26.72 -20.09 11.41
C LYS A 328 26.08 -21.45 11.15
N LEU A 329 26.84 -22.54 11.26
CA LEU A 329 26.32 -23.88 11.01
C LEU A 329 25.46 -24.35 12.19
N TRP A 330 24.41 -25.11 11.87
CA TRP A 330 23.61 -25.77 12.90
C TRP A 330 24.38 -26.96 13.43
N PRO A 331 24.53 -27.11 14.75
CA PRO A 331 25.47 -28.11 15.30
C PRO A 331 25.00 -29.56 15.22
N THR A 332 23.69 -29.83 15.20
CA THR A 332 23.18 -31.20 15.23
C THR A 332 23.04 -31.78 13.82
N LYS A 333 23.89 -32.70 13.47
CA LYS A 333 23.99 -33.26 12.11
C LYS A 333 22.71 -33.96 11.64
N ASP A 334 21.97 -34.58 12.56
CA ASP A 334 20.74 -35.31 12.21
C ASP A 334 19.56 -34.42 11.87
N GLU A 335 19.63 -33.16 12.22
CA GLU A 335 18.51 -32.22 12.04
C GLU A 335 18.65 -31.46 10.72
N ILE A 336 18.35 -32.18 9.62
CA ILE A 336 18.61 -31.68 8.26
C ILE A 336 17.87 -30.38 7.98
N TYR A 337 16.58 -30.29 8.39
CA TYR A 337 15.79 -29.08 8.16
C TYR A 337 16.37 -27.87 8.90
N ARG A 338 16.82 -28.08 10.13
CA ARG A 338 17.46 -27.01 10.91
C ARG A 338 18.77 -26.58 10.29
N ARG A 339 19.53 -27.55 9.76
CA ARG A 339 20.79 -27.25 9.05
C ARG A 339 20.49 -26.38 7.81
N LYS A 340 19.48 -26.76 7.03
CA LYS A 340 19.09 -25.97 5.83
C LYS A 340 18.66 -24.57 6.21
N LEU A 341 17.83 -24.44 7.25
CA LEU A 341 17.31 -23.14 7.68
C LEU A 341 18.43 -22.24 8.22
N ALA A 342 19.44 -22.81 8.90
CA ALA A 342 20.61 -22.05 9.32
C ALA A 342 21.36 -21.46 8.13
N ILE A 343 21.49 -22.25 7.06
CA ILE A 343 22.10 -21.79 5.80
C ILE A 343 21.29 -20.62 5.23
N MET A 344 19.97 -20.79 5.16
CA MET A 344 19.07 -19.77 4.59
C MET A 344 19.12 -18.47 5.39
N ILE A 345 19.12 -18.56 6.71
CA ILE A 345 19.22 -17.38 7.57
C ILE A 345 20.52 -16.63 7.30
N HIS A 346 21.64 -17.36 7.19
CA HIS A 346 22.93 -16.74 6.89
C HIS A 346 22.91 -16.06 5.51
N LYS A 347 22.31 -16.72 4.50
CA LYS A 347 22.21 -16.13 3.16
C LYS A 347 21.37 -14.86 3.16
N LEU A 348 20.34 -14.79 4.01
CA LEU A 348 19.56 -13.55 4.18
C LEU A 348 20.41 -12.44 4.82
N GLU A 349 21.25 -12.81 5.80
CA GLU A 349 22.13 -11.84 6.45
C GLU A 349 23.13 -11.23 5.48
N CYS A 350 23.49 -11.98 4.43
CA CYS A 350 24.50 -11.56 3.45
C CYS A 350 23.93 -10.83 2.24
N VAL A 351 22.61 -10.66 2.17
CA VAL A 351 22.00 -9.94 1.04
C VAL A 351 22.56 -8.51 0.97
N GLY A 352 23.12 -8.17 -0.20
CA GLY A 352 23.67 -6.85 -0.45
C GLY A 352 25.00 -6.56 0.26
N LYS A 353 25.60 -7.52 0.95
CA LYS A 353 26.81 -7.29 1.75
C LYS A 353 28.03 -8.01 1.19
N SER A 354 27.96 -9.31 1.02
CA SER A 354 29.13 -10.13 0.65
C SER A 354 28.70 -11.27 -0.26
N ASN A 355 29.70 -11.98 -0.78
CA ASN A 355 29.46 -13.19 -1.58
C ASN A 355 28.78 -14.25 -0.71
N GLY A 356 27.86 -15.00 -1.31
CA GLY A 356 27.17 -16.09 -0.63
C GLY A 356 25.74 -15.77 -0.21
N GLY A 357 25.32 -14.49 -0.28
CA GLY A 357 23.95 -14.12 0.02
C GLY A 357 23.00 -14.39 -1.14
N TYR A 358 21.71 -14.41 -0.85
CA TYR A 358 20.71 -14.51 -1.90
C TYR A 358 20.82 -13.32 -2.86
N GLN A 359 20.76 -13.61 -4.15
CA GLN A 359 20.77 -12.58 -5.19
C GLN A 359 19.37 -12.08 -5.50
N SER A 360 18.33 -12.87 -5.17
CA SER A 360 16.95 -12.52 -5.44
C SER A 360 16.02 -13.27 -4.50
N ALA A 361 14.78 -12.79 -4.38
CA ALA A 361 13.74 -13.47 -3.59
C ALA A 361 13.42 -14.85 -4.19
N GLU A 362 13.58 -15.01 -5.50
CA GLU A 362 13.33 -16.29 -6.18
C GLU A 362 14.26 -17.38 -5.68
N GLU A 363 15.49 -17.03 -5.31
CA GLU A 363 16.43 -18.00 -4.72
C GLU A 363 15.95 -18.47 -3.34
N LEU A 364 15.43 -17.53 -2.53
CA LEU A 364 14.83 -17.90 -1.24
C LEU A 364 13.61 -18.79 -1.45
N LEU A 365 12.75 -18.46 -2.40
CA LEU A 365 11.58 -19.29 -2.73
C LEU A 365 12.00 -20.70 -3.14
N ALA A 366 13.05 -20.84 -3.94
CA ALA A 366 13.53 -22.15 -4.37
C ALA A 366 13.92 -23.00 -3.15
N ASP A 367 14.60 -22.39 -2.18
CA ASP A 367 14.98 -23.10 -0.94
C ASP A 367 13.74 -23.47 -0.11
N LEU A 368 12.76 -22.55 -0.01
CA LEU A 368 11.53 -22.84 0.71
C LEU A 368 10.73 -23.96 0.06
N TYR A 369 10.66 -23.97 -1.27
CA TYR A 369 10.00 -25.05 -2.01
C TYR A 369 10.73 -26.39 -1.81
N MET A 370 12.06 -26.35 -1.73
CA MET A 370 12.85 -27.56 -1.47
C MET A 370 12.47 -28.18 -0.11
N ILE A 371 12.33 -27.33 0.92
CA ILE A 371 11.88 -27.79 2.24
C ILE A 371 10.45 -28.31 2.16
N ARG A 372 9.54 -27.57 1.51
CA ARG A 372 8.14 -27.97 1.36
C ARG A 372 8.02 -29.33 0.68
N ASP A 373 8.73 -29.52 -0.41
CA ASP A 373 8.66 -30.76 -1.19
C ASP A 373 9.22 -31.93 -0.39
N SER A 374 10.29 -31.70 0.37
CA SER A 374 10.87 -32.75 1.23
C SER A 374 9.90 -33.17 2.34
N VAL A 375 9.27 -32.18 2.99
CA VAL A 375 8.28 -32.44 4.05
C VAL A 375 7.09 -33.21 3.47
N ASN A 376 6.58 -32.78 2.31
CA ASN A 376 5.41 -33.41 1.68
C ASN A 376 5.71 -34.84 1.24
N GLN A 377 6.94 -35.14 0.81
CA GLN A 377 7.36 -36.46 0.38
C GLN A 377 7.26 -37.46 1.54
N HIS A 378 7.48 -37.01 2.75
CA HIS A 378 7.53 -37.87 3.94
C HIS A 378 6.32 -37.73 4.86
N HIS A 379 5.29 -37.01 4.42
CA HIS A 379 4.02 -36.85 5.14
C HIS A 379 2.87 -37.16 4.20
N PRO A 380 2.48 -38.43 4.08
CA PRO A 380 1.46 -38.84 3.08
C PRO A 380 0.11 -38.14 3.24
N ALA A 381 -0.24 -37.70 4.44
CA ALA A 381 -1.50 -37.03 4.70
C ALA A 381 -1.53 -35.58 4.20
N GLY A 382 -0.40 -35.11 3.64
CA GLY A 382 -0.32 -33.75 3.16
C GLY A 382 -0.47 -32.72 4.26
N HIS A 383 0.06 -33.01 5.44
CA HIS A 383 -0.09 -32.14 6.59
C HIS A 383 0.81 -30.92 6.41
N PRO A 384 0.23 -29.78 6.02
CA PRO A 384 1.05 -28.61 5.75
C PRO A 384 1.55 -28.00 7.06
N ILE A 385 2.81 -27.59 7.07
CA ILE A 385 3.33 -26.77 8.14
C ILE A 385 2.85 -25.35 7.86
N LYS A 386 1.94 -24.88 8.67
CA LYS A 386 1.26 -23.58 8.48
C LYS A 386 2.24 -22.42 8.29
N LEU A 387 3.27 -22.37 9.14
CA LEU A 387 4.24 -21.26 9.06
C LEU A 387 5.03 -21.32 7.75
N LEU A 388 5.40 -22.52 7.29
CA LEU A 388 6.13 -22.66 6.01
C LEU A 388 5.28 -22.14 4.85
N ARG A 389 4.00 -22.49 4.82
CA ARG A 389 3.06 -22.04 3.80
C ARG A 389 2.90 -20.53 3.85
N LYS A 390 2.80 -19.95 5.06
CA LYS A 390 2.69 -18.51 5.27
C LYS A 390 3.93 -17.79 4.74
N VAL A 391 5.12 -18.28 5.08
CA VAL A 391 6.38 -17.64 4.65
C VAL A 391 6.53 -17.70 3.13
N ILE A 392 6.19 -18.83 2.52
CA ILE A 392 6.23 -18.95 1.05
C ILE A 392 5.34 -17.87 0.43
N ARG A 393 4.13 -17.71 0.94
CA ARG A 393 3.21 -16.70 0.41
C ARG A 393 3.74 -15.28 0.65
N GLN A 394 4.35 -15.05 1.79
CA GLN A 394 4.94 -13.74 2.10
C GLN A 394 6.06 -13.39 1.11
N VAL A 395 6.89 -14.35 0.79
CA VAL A 395 7.94 -14.10 -0.20
C VAL A 395 7.34 -13.81 -1.59
N UNK A 396 6.24 -14.48 -1.86
CA UNK A 396 5.64 -14.26 -2.91
C UNK A 396 5.10 -13.04 -3.04
N LEU A 397 4.53 -12.45 -2.06
CA LEU A 397 3.89 -11.13 -2.02
C LEU A 397 4.86 -9.96 -1.90
N PHE A 398 5.84 -10.07 -1.04
CA PHE A 398 6.69 -8.95 -0.63
C PHE A 398 8.10 -8.98 -1.23
N GLY A 399 8.54 -10.11 -1.77
CA GLY A 399 9.88 -10.23 -2.34
C GLY A 399 10.96 -9.79 -1.35
N PHE A 400 12.03 -9.17 -1.88
CA PHE A 400 13.04 -8.50 -1.06
C PHE A 400 12.87 -6.98 -1.09
N HIS A 401 11.84 -6.48 -1.79
CA HIS A 401 11.58 -5.05 -1.93
C HIS A 401 10.50 -4.54 -0.98
N LEU A 402 9.73 -5.42 -0.36
CA LEU A 402 8.59 -5.17 0.54
C LEU A 402 7.38 -4.63 -0.21
N ALA A 403 7.54 -3.51 -0.90
CA ALA A 403 6.46 -2.84 -1.63
C ALA A 403 7.06 -2.12 -2.82
N SER A 404 6.32 -2.10 -3.92
CA SER A 404 6.72 -1.32 -5.09
C SER A 404 6.64 0.16 -4.75
N LEU A 405 7.74 0.89 -4.94
CA LEU A 405 7.80 2.32 -4.68
C LEU A 405 7.60 3.04 -6.01
N ASP A 406 6.50 3.78 -6.15
CA ASP A 406 6.24 4.55 -7.35
C ASP A 406 6.96 5.90 -7.27
N ILE A 407 7.44 6.35 -8.41
CA ILE A 407 8.06 7.66 -8.56
C ILE A 407 7.02 8.56 -9.22
N ARG A 408 6.80 9.75 -8.67
CA ARG A 408 5.91 10.73 -9.31
C ARG A 408 6.59 12.08 -9.34
N ASN A 409 6.51 12.75 -10.49
CA ASN A 409 7.04 14.11 -10.63
C ASN A 409 6.20 14.91 -11.62
N HIS A 410 6.34 16.22 -11.55
CA HIS A 410 5.61 17.19 -12.38
C HIS A 410 6.18 17.21 -13.80
N SER A 411 5.32 17.27 -14.82
CA SER A 411 5.72 17.31 -16.23
C SER A 411 6.65 18.50 -16.54
N GLY A 412 6.45 19.61 -15.86
CA GLY A 412 7.29 20.80 -16.04
C GLY A 412 8.75 20.56 -15.67
N GLU A 413 9.01 19.67 -14.70
CA GLU A 413 10.37 19.32 -14.31
C GLU A 413 11.10 18.57 -15.43
N HIS A 414 10.39 17.66 -16.10
CA HIS A 414 10.96 16.90 -17.22
C HIS A 414 11.24 17.79 -18.42
N GLU A 415 10.29 18.65 -18.73
CA GLU A 415 10.41 19.61 -19.82
C GLU A 415 11.63 20.52 -19.63
N SER A 416 11.76 21.08 -18.42
CA SER A 416 12.90 21.97 -18.11
C SER A 416 14.24 21.23 -18.18
N ALA A 417 14.29 20.00 -17.67
CA ALA A 417 15.52 19.22 -17.70
C ALA A 417 15.93 18.90 -19.14
N LEU A 418 14.97 18.44 -19.96
CA LEU A 418 15.27 18.13 -21.36
C LEU A 418 15.61 19.38 -22.16
N ALA A 419 14.97 20.51 -21.88
CA ALA A 419 15.31 21.76 -22.56
C ALA A 419 16.79 22.10 -22.38
N GLU A 420 17.31 21.93 -21.17
CA GLU A 420 18.73 22.17 -20.89
C GLU A 420 19.63 21.16 -21.61
N VAL A 421 19.27 19.87 -21.56
CA VAL A 421 20.04 18.81 -22.23
C VAL A 421 20.09 19.06 -23.74
N LEU A 422 18.93 19.35 -24.34
CA LEU A 422 18.85 19.57 -25.80
C LEU A 422 19.56 20.83 -26.22
N TYR A 423 19.58 21.87 -25.40
CA TYR A 423 20.34 23.07 -25.63
C TYR A 423 21.85 22.77 -25.66
N ASN A 424 22.31 21.99 -24.67
CA ASN A 424 23.76 21.72 -24.54
C ASN A 424 24.34 20.90 -25.69
N VAL A 425 23.52 20.11 -26.38
CA VAL A 425 23.97 19.30 -27.51
C VAL A 425 23.56 19.88 -28.86
N ASN A 426 23.09 21.14 -28.88
CA ASN A 426 22.72 21.88 -30.09
C ASN A 426 21.58 21.24 -30.90
N ILE A 427 20.68 20.51 -30.21
CA ILE A 427 19.52 19.92 -30.90
C ILE A 427 18.36 20.91 -30.95
N ALA A 428 18.12 21.63 -29.84
CA ALA A 428 17.07 22.66 -29.80
C ALA A 428 17.50 23.80 -28.89
N LYS A 429 17.44 25.02 -29.40
CA LYS A 429 17.84 26.21 -28.64
C LYS A 429 16.77 26.67 -27.67
N ASP A 430 15.50 26.43 -27.99
CA ASP A 430 14.37 26.87 -27.19
C ASP A 430 13.27 25.83 -27.23
N TYR A 431 13.55 24.67 -26.64
CA TYR A 431 12.67 23.51 -26.69
C TYR A 431 11.29 23.84 -26.07
N LYS A 432 11.26 24.54 -24.93
CA LYS A 432 10.00 24.82 -24.21
C LYS A 432 8.97 25.54 -25.06
N ASN A 433 9.42 26.40 -25.96
CA ASN A 433 8.53 27.24 -26.78
C ASN A 433 8.23 26.64 -28.15
N LEU A 434 8.70 25.43 -28.43
CA LEU A 434 8.35 24.74 -29.66
C LEU A 434 6.87 24.34 -29.66
N PRO A 435 6.22 24.39 -30.85
CA PRO A 435 4.88 23.78 -30.96
C PRO A 435 4.92 22.29 -30.65
N GLU A 436 3.79 21.74 -30.21
CA GLU A 436 3.72 20.32 -29.79
C GLU A 436 4.23 19.35 -30.86
N ASN A 437 3.84 19.55 -32.12
CA ASN A 437 4.29 18.66 -33.21
C ASN A 437 5.82 18.68 -33.38
N GLU A 438 6.44 19.84 -33.18
CA GLU A 438 7.90 19.95 -33.25
C GLU A 438 8.59 19.33 -32.06
N LYS A 439 7.98 19.48 -30.83
CA LYS A 439 8.49 18.78 -29.65
C LYS A 439 8.50 17.28 -29.88
N VAL A 440 7.38 16.74 -30.37
CA VAL A 440 7.26 15.29 -30.62
C VAL A 440 8.32 14.84 -31.64
N ALA A 441 8.53 15.61 -32.70
CA ALA A 441 9.54 15.26 -33.69
C ALA A 441 10.94 15.19 -33.09
N VAL A 442 11.29 16.17 -32.25
CA VAL A 442 12.61 16.20 -31.58
C VAL A 442 12.75 14.98 -30.67
N LEU A 443 11.71 14.67 -29.91
CA LEU A 443 11.75 13.55 -28.93
C LEU A 443 11.84 12.20 -29.65
N LEU A 444 11.09 12.01 -30.73
CA LEU A 444 11.16 10.76 -31.51
C LEU A 444 12.53 10.56 -32.14
N LYS A 445 13.12 11.64 -32.62
CA LYS A 445 14.49 11.57 -33.19
C LYS A 445 15.48 11.17 -32.10
N ALA A 446 15.37 11.76 -30.91
CA ALA A 446 16.24 11.41 -29.78
C ALA A 446 16.07 9.94 -29.35
N LEU A 447 14.84 9.44 -29.35
CA LEU A 447 14.57 8.05 -28.97
C LEU A 447 15.13 7.04 -29.96
N ASN A 448 15.16 7.40 -31.26
CA ASN A 448 15.70 6.53 -32.30
C ASN A 448 17.22 6.56 -32.36
N ASP A 449 17.86 7.59 -31.80
CA ASP A 449 19.32 7.74 -31.83
C ASP A 449 19.93 6.98 -30.64
N PRO A 450 20.75 5.95 -30.87
CA PRO A 450 21.32 5.20 -29.76
C PRO A 450 22.39 5.95 -28.97
N ARG A 451 22.89 7.08 -29.52
CA ARG A 451 23.95 7.84 -28.86
C ARG A 451 23.40 8.59 -27.65
N PRO A 452 24.15 8.59 -26.54
CA PRO A 452 23.72 9.38 -25.38
C PRO A 452 23.89 10.88 -25.64
N MET A 453 22.99 11.67 -25.06
CA MET A 453 23.06 13.14 -25.14
C MET A 453 23.74 13.73 -23.89
N ILE A 454 23.85 12.96 -22.81
CA ILE A 454 24.41 13.41 -21.54
C ILE A 454 25.79 12.76 -21.34
N SER A 455 26.81 13.60 -21.18
CA SER A 455 28.17 13.16 -20.91
C SER A 455 28.46 13.22 -19.42
N ILE A 456 29.39 12.40 -18.96
CA ILE A 456 29.84 12.44 -17.55
C ILE A 456 30.51 13.79 -17.22
N TYR A 457 30.93 14.54 -18.25
CA TYR A 457 31.58 15.85 -18.07
C TYR A 457 30.58 17.01 -18.07
N ASP A 458 29.33 16.76 -18.39
CA ASP A 458 28.30 17.81 -18.41
C ASP A 458 27.97 18.28 -17.01
N THR A 459 27.77 19.60 -16.89
CA THR A 459 27.25 20.20 -15.65
C THR A 459 25.92 20.86 -15.97
N PHE A 460 24.96 20.65 -15.07
CA PHE A 460 23.60 21.13 -15.23
C PHE A 460 23.19 21.96 -14.02
N THR A 461 22.10 22.71 -14.15
CA THR A 461 21.49 23.36 -13.00
C THR A 461 21.13 22.28 -11.97
N PRO A 462 21.06 22.63 -10.67
CA PRO A 462 20.72 21.64 -9.66
C PRO A 462 19.39 20.92 -9.92
N GLU A 463 18.39 21.63 -10.43
CA GLU A 463 17.07 21.05 -10.74
C GLU A 463 17.15 20.00 -11.83
N THR A 464 17.87 20.30 -12.92
CA THR A 464 18.06 19.36 -14.02
C THR A 464 18.87 18.16 -13.56
N GLN A 465 19.95 18.40 -12.80
CA GLN A 465 20.80 17.31 -12.30
C GLN A 465 19.99 16.36 -11.41
N GLU A 466 19.07 16.90 -10.60
CA GLU A 466 18.23 16.06 -9.73
C GLU A 466 17.30 15.18 -10.56
N VAL A 467 16.72 15.69 -11.65
CA VAL A 467 15.89 14.87 -12.55
C VAL A 467 16.73 13.75 -13.16
N ILE A 468 17.91 14.07 -13.65
CA ILE A 468 18.82 13.07 -14.25
C ILE A 468 19.21 12.03 -13.20
N ASN A 469 19.56 12.47 -12.01
CA ASN A 469 19.94 11.57 -10.90
C ASN A 469 18.79 10.64 -10.52
N THR A 470 17.55 11.11 -10.61
CA THR A 470 16.38 10.28 -10.30
C THR A 470 16.30 9.10 -11.27
N PHE A 471 16.44 9.35 -12.57
CA PHE A 471 16.40 8.26 -13.56
C PHE A 471 17.59 7.31 -13.43
N ARG A 472 18.77 7.84 -13.16
CA ARG A 472 19.96 7.01 -12.91
C ARG A 472 19.77 6.16 -11.65
N MET A 473 19.15 6.73 -10.62
CA MET A 473 18.83 6.00 -9.40
C MET A 473 17.85 4.86 -9.67
N ILE A 474 16.84 5.06 -10.52
CA ILE A 474 15.89 4.00 -10.88
C ILE A 474 16.64 2.82 -11.50
N LYS A 475 17.54 3.08 -12.44
CA LYS A 475 18.32 2.02 -13.08
C LYS A 475 19.17 1.27 -12.07
N ARG A 476 19.86 1.99 -11.21
CA ARG A 476 20.69 1.42 -10.16
C ARG A 476 19.82 0.60 -9.17
N ALA A 477 18.63 1.09 -8.87
CA ALA A 477 17.69 0.39 -7.97
C ALA A 477 17.23 -0.93 -8.58
N HIS A 478 16.96 -0.95 -9.89
CA HIS A 478 16.61 -2.19 -10.57
C HIS A 478 17.71 -3.23 -10.47
N GLN A 479 18.97 -2.78 -10.59
CA GLN A 479 20.13 -3.67 -10.48
C GLN A 479 20.36 -4.17 -9.05
N THR A 480 20.07 -3.34 -8.06
CA THR A 480 20.34 -3.64 -6.64
C THR A 480 19.17 -4.32 -5.95
N PHE A 481 17.95 -3.83 -6.16
CA PHE A 481 16.75 -4.27 -5.43
C PHE A 481 15.79 -5.11 -6.30
N GLY A 482 16.03 -5.16 -7.60
CA GLY A 482 15.13 -5.80 -8.55
C GLY A 482 14.16 -4.82 -9.18
N GLU A 483 13.67 -5.19 -10.36
CA GLU A 483 12.79 -4.32 -11.16
C GLU A 483 11.47 -4.03 -10.44
N ARG A 484 10.98 -4.97 -9.63
CA ARG A 484 9.73 -4.80 -8.90
C ARG A 484 9.79 -3.67 -7.87
N SER A 485 10.98 -3.23 -7.51
CA SER A 485 11.13 -2.13 -6.56
C SER A 485 10.73 -0.78 -7.13
N UNK A 486 10.73 -0.38 -8.37
CA UNK A 486 10.38 0.72 -8.89
C UNK A 486 9.93 0.51 -10.18
N GLN A 487 8.79 0.28 -10.34
CA GLN A 487 8.30 -0.09 -11.69
C GLN A 487 7.61 1.04 -12.41
N VAL A 488 6.89 1.89 -11.70
CA VAL A 488 5.99 2.89 -12.29
C VAL A 488 6.51 4.30 -12.06
N TYR A 489 6.56 5.06 -13.14
CA TYR A 489 6.88 6.49 -13.12
C TYR A 489 5.61 7.26 -13.50
N LEU A 490 5.07 8.03 -12.55
CA LEU A 490 3.85 8.81 -12.75
C LEU A 490 4.19 10.26 -13.10
N ILE A 491 3.46 10.79 -14.07
CA ILE A 491 3.66 12.17 -14.53
C ILE A 491 2.44 12.99 -14.11
N SER A 492 2.62 13.88 -13.14
CA SER A 492 1.55 14.81 -12.77
C SER A 492 1.49 15.95 -13.80
N MET A 493 0.31 16.49 -13.99
CA MET A 493 0.04 17.55 -14.98
C MET A 493 0.44 17.10 -16.39
N ALA A 494 0.03 15.89 -16.76
CA ALA A 494 0.27 15.35 -18.10
C ALA A 494 -0.86 15.80 -19.04
N HIS A 495 -0.53 16.68 -19.98
CA HIS A 495 -1.51 17.29 -20.89
C HIS A 495 -1.33 16.84 -22.33
N SER A 496 -0.15 16.35 -22.70
CA SER A 496 0.19 16.15 -24.10
C SER A 496 1.10 14.94 -24.29
N VAL A 497 1.18 14.50 -25.52
CA VAL A 497 2.04 13.39 -25.95
C VAL A 497 3.50 13.65 -25.56
N SER A 498 3.97 14.89 -25.74
CA SER A 498 5.35 15.24 -25.41
C SER A 498 5.67 15.02 -23.92
N ASP A 499 4.69 15.22 -23.02
CA ASP A 499 4.91 14.99 -21.59
C ASP A 499 5.32 13.54 -21.31
N VAL A 500 4.74 12.59 -22.03
CA VAL A 500 5.04 11.17 -21.88
C VAL A 500 6.38 10.83 -22.56
N LEU A 501 6.60 11.32 -23.78
CA LEU A 501 7.83 11.04 -24.52
C LEU A 501 9.06 11.64 -23.84
N GLU A 502 8.91 12.77 -23.14
CA GLU A 502 10.01 13.38 -22.38
C GLU A 502 10.55 12.41 -21.32
N VAL A 503 9.65 11.73 -20.62
CA VAL A 503 10.05 10.75 -19.61
C VAL A 503 10.77 9.56 -20.28
N LEU A 504 10.28 9.12 -21.43
CA LEU A 504 10.93 8.01 -22.15
C LEU A 504 12.34 8.40 -22.61
N VAL A 505 12.54 9.64 -23.05
CA VAL A 505 13.88 10.13 -23.43
C VAL A 505 14.81 10.14 -22.22
N LEU A 506 14.33 10.64 -21.07
CA LEU A 506 15.12 10.63 -19.84
C LEU A 506 15.45 9.21 -19.42
N ALA A 507 14.50 8.28 -19.55
CA ALA A 507 14.73 6.86 -19.29
C ALA A 507 15.82 6.30 -20.21
N LYS A 508 15.80 6.69 -21.48
CA LYS A 508 16.85 6.27 -22.44
C LYS A 508 18.23 6.72 -21.96
N GLU A 509 18.35 7.97 -21.52
CA GLU A 509 19.64 8.51 -21.06
C GLU A 509 20.17 7.78 -19.81
N ALA A 510 19.30 7.15 -19.04
CA ALA A 510 19.69 6.40 -17.83
C ALA A 510 19.82 4.89 -18.08
N GLY A 511 19.61 4.44 -19.31
CA GLY A 511 19.72 3.00 -19.62
C GLY A 511 18.48 2.19 -19.32
N LEU A 512 17.35 2.86 -19.04
CA LEU A 512 16.06 2.18 -18.78
C LEU A 512 15.29 1.88 -20.06
N TYR A 513 15.65 2.54 -21.14
CA TYR A 513 15.06 2.34 -22.47
C TYR A 513 16.18 2.33 -23.50
N ARG A 514 16.10 1.41 -24.48
CA ARG A 514 17.11 1.34 -25.51
C ARG A 514 16.58 0.61 -26.74
N VAL A 515 16.93 1.14 -27.93
CA VAL A 515 16.68 0.45 -29.19
C VAL A 515 18.02 -0.14 -29.66
N TYR A 516 18.07 -1.45 -29.82
CA TYR A 516 19.27 -2.16 -30.27
C TYR A 516 19.33 -2.18 -31.80
N PRO A 517 20.54 -2.38 -32.40
CA PRO A 517 20.67 -2.40 -33.88
C PRO A 517 19.78 -3.44 -34.55
N ASN A 518 19.48 -4.56 -33.90
CA ASN A 518 18.62 -5.61 -34.46
C ASN A 518 17.13 -5.29 -34.35
N GLY A 519 16.76 -4.12 -33.82
CA GLY A 519 15.39 -3.69 -33.66
C GLY A 519 14.76 -4.08 -32.35
N GLU A 520 15.45 -4.88 -31.51
CA GLU A 520 14.95 -5.23 -30.17
C GLU A 520 14.97 -3.99 -29.29
N ILE A 521 14.05 -3.97 -28.32
CA ILE A 521 13.89 -2.85 -27.40
C ILE A 521 14.03 -3.35 -25.98
N LEU A 522 14.81 -2.62 -25.18
CA LEU A 522 14.83 -2.73 -23.73
C LEU A 522 13.95 -1.64 -23.17
N SER A 523 13.03 -1.99 -22.28
CA SER A 523 12.28 -1.01 -21.49
C SER A 523 12.00 -1.59 -20.12
N GLU A 524 12.46 -0.91 -19.08
CA GLU A 524 12.38 -1.38 -17.70
C GLU A 524 11.42 -0.55 -16.84
N ILE A 525 10.62 0.32 -17.46
CA ILE A 525 9.81 1.27 -16.72
C ILE A 525 8.42 1.38 -17.34
N HIS A 526 7.39 1.41 -16.47
CA HIS A 526 6.04 1.79 -16.88
C HIS A 526 5.88 3.29 -16.69
N ILE A 527 5.33 3.96 -17.70
CA ILE A 527 5.07 5.40 -17.63
C ILE A 527 3.57 5.62 -17.56
N ALA A 528 3.12 6.30 -16.53
CA ALA A 528 1.70 6.51 -16.27
C ALA A 528 1.39 8.00 -16.22
N PRO A 529 0.64 8.53 -17.20
CA PRO A 529 0.18 9.91 -17.11
C PRO A 529 -0.95 10.03 -16.09
N LEU A 530 -0.97 11.14 -15.36
CA LEU A 530 -2.03 11.50 -14.44
C LEU A 530 -2.94 12.51 -15.11
N LEU A 531 -4.21 12.14 -15.31
CA LEU A 531 -5.23 13.00 -15.89
C LEU A 531 -5.97 13.69 -14.74
N GLU A 532 -5.65 14.96 -14.51
CA GLU A 532 -6.08 15.67 -13.31
C GLU A 532 -7.26 16.62 -13.55
N THR A 533 -7.24 17.33 -14.68
CA THR A 533 -8.30 18.31 -14.98
C THR A 533 -9.39 17.68 -15.81
N ILE A 534 -10.54 18.35 -15.88
CA ILE A 534 -11.66 17.90 -16.74
C ILE A 534 -11.21 17.88 -18.20
N GLU A 535 -10.42 18.87 -18.61
CA GLU A 535 -9.89 18.92 -19.98
C GLU A 535 -8.96 17.72 -20.25
N ASP A 536 -8.10 17.37 -19.29
CA ASP A 536 -7.22 16.18 -19.43
C ASP A 536 -8.06 14.92 -19.59
N LEU A 537 -9.13 14.80 -18.82
CA LEU A 537 -10.03 13.63 -18.91
C LEU A 537 -10.70 13.55 -20.29
N ARG A 538 -11.14 14.69 -20.81
CA ARG A 538 -11.78 14.77 -22.14
C ARG A 538 -10.81 14.39 -23.26
N ASN A 539 -9.55 14.76 -23.14
CA ASN A 539 -8.54 14.57 -24.18
C ASN A 539 -7.68 13.32 -23.98
N GLY A 540 -7.88 12.59 -22.88
CA GLY A 540 -7.01 11.45 -22.52
C GLY A 540 -6.97 10.35 -23.55
N ALA A 541 -8.14 9.95 -24.07
CA ALA A 541 -8.20 8.89 -25.09
C ALA A 541 -7.45 9.29 -26.35
N LYS A 542 -7.62 10.54 -26.79
CA LYS A 542 -6.94 11.04 -27.99
C LYS A 542 -5.43 11.08 -27.82
N MET A 543 -4.96 11.55 -26.65
CA MET A 543 -3.53 11.59 -26.34
C MET A 543 -2.93 10.18 -26.38
N LEU A 544 -3.57 9.24 -25.72
CA LEU A 544 -3.09 7.86 -25.66
C LEU A 544 -3.16 7.18 -27.03
N GLU A 545 -4.21 7.45 -27.82
CA GLU A 545 -4.31 6.90 -29.16
C GLU A 545 -3.16 7.37 -30.04
N THR A 546 -2.79 8.65 -29.94
CA THR A 546 -1.64 9.19 -30.67
C THR A 546 -0.35 8.44 -30.30
N LEU A 547 -0.16 8.19 -29.00
CA LEU A 547 0.98 7.40 -28.53
C LEU A 547 0.93 5.97 -29.07
N PHE A 548 -0.24 5.34 -29.04
CA PHE A 548 -0.39 3.95 -29.47
C PHE A 548 -0.18 3.79 -30.99
N GLN A 549 -0.31 4.86 -31.76
CA GLN A 549 -0.03 4.85 -33.20
C GLN A 549 1.44 5.01 -33.52
N MET A 550 2.27 5.36 -32.53
CA MET A 550 3.72 5.52 -32.72
C MET A 550 4.43 4.19 -32.55
N PRO A 551 5.19 3.72 -33.56
CA PRO A 551 5.89 2.43 -33.43
C PRO A 551 6.82 2.36 -32.23
N ILE A 552 7.53 3.44 -31.90
CA ILE A 552 8.44 3.50 -30.74
C ILE A 552 7.67 3.21 -29.46
N TYR A 553 6.52 3.87 -29.26
CA TYR A 553 5.74 3.71 -28.03
C TYR A 553 5.04 2.35 -28.00
N ARG A 554 4.55 1.88 -29.14
CA ARG A 554 3.95 0.54 -29.24
C ARG A 554 4.97 -0.54 -28.85
N ASN A 555 6.20 -0.40 -29.31
CA ASN A 555 7.26 -1.37 -29.01
C ASN A 555 7.65 -1.31 -27.54
N HIS A 556 7.67 -0.12 -26.94
CA HIS A 556 7.87 0.04 -25.50
C HIS A 556 6.79 -0.72 -24.72
N LEU A 557 5.52 -0.54 -25.09
CA LEU A 557 4.40 -1.24 -24.42
C LEU A 557 4.47 -2.74 -24.60
N LYS A 558 4.86 -3.21 -25.80
CA LYS A 558 4.98 -4.64 -26.08
C LYS A 558 5.96 -5.32 -25.13
N VAL A 559 7.09 -4.68 -24.88
CA VAL A 559 8.10 -5.19 -23.94
C VAL A 559 7.56 -5.18 -22.50
N ARG A 560 6.65 -4.25 -22.19
CA ARG A 560 6.03 -4.13 -20.88
C ARG A 560 4.70 -4.91 -20.75
N GLY A 561 4.48 -5.91 -21.62
CA GLY A 561 3.30 -6.77 -21.56
C GLY A 561 2.04 -6.20 -22.19
N ASN A 562 2.19 -5.22 -23.07
CA ASN A 562 1.07 -4.52 -23.71
C ASN A 562 0.13 -3.89 -22.67
N LEU A 563 0.72 -3.34 -21.61
CA LEU A 563 -0.02 -2.73 -20.50
C LEU A 563 0.28 -1.24 -20.44
N GLN A 564 -0.77 -0.42 -20.47
CA GLN A 564 -0.65 1.03 -20.24
C GLN A 564 -1.35 1.36 -18.92
N GLU A 565 -0.62 1.99 -18.02
CA GLU A 565 -1.17 2.49 -16.76
C GLU A 565 -1.55 3.95 -16.92
N VAL A 566 -2.69 4.33 -16.36
CA VAL A 566 -3.23 5.69 -16.38
C VAL A 566 -3.76 6.01 -14.99
N MET A 567 -3.36 7.13 -14.43
CA MET A 567 -3.91 7.57 -13.15
C MET A 567 -5.02 8.59 -13.40
N LEU A 568 -6.14 8.42 -12.72
CA LEU A 568 -7.29 9.31 -12.80
C LEU A 568 -7.38 10.11 -11.50
N GLY A 569 -7.30 11.43 -11.61
CA GLY A 569 -7.38 12.33 -10.47
C GLY A 569 -8.82 12.70 -10.13
N TYR A 570 -9.18 12.57 -8.86
CA TYR A 570 -10.54 12.86 -8.39
C TYR A 570 -10.66 14.25 -7.74
N SER A 571 -9.72 14.62 -6.89
CA SER A 571 -9.82 15.84 -6.10
C SER A 571 -9.69 17.09 -6.96
N ASP A 572 -8.76 17.10 -7.89
CA ASP A 572 -8.54 18.28 -8.74
C ASP A 572 -9.67 18.42 -9.76
N GLY A 573 -10.21 17.33 -10.27
CA GLY A 573 -11.37 17.36 -11.14
C GLY A 573 -12.60 17.92 -10.43
N SER A 574 -12.78 17.55 -9.16
CA SER A 574 -13.89 18.06 -8.35
C SER A 574 -13.77 19.56 -8.09
N LYS A 575 -12.55 20.05 -7.87
CA LYS A 575 -12.27 21.47 -7.70
C LYS A 575 -12.52 22.24 -8.99
N ASP A 576 -12.19 21.63 -10.12
CA ASP A 576 -12.27 22.26 -11.44
C ASP A 576 -13.72 22.39 -11.91
N GLY A 577 -14.55 21.34 -11.76
CA GLY A 577 -15.90 21.34 -12.35
C GLY A 577 -17.02 20.83 -11.45
N GLY A 578 -16.76 20.63 -10.16
CA GLY A 578 -17.76 20.09 -9.25
C GLY A 578 -17.79 18.57 -9.26
N THR A 579 -18.31 17.98 -8.19
CA THR A 579 -18.25 16.54 -7.95
C THR A 579 -19.03 15.73 -9.01
N MET A 580 -20.23 16.19 -9.37
CA MET A 580 -21.05 15.47 -10.34
C MET A 580 -20.41 15.46 -11.73
N THR A 581 -19.96 16.62 -12.18
CA THR A 581 -19.28 16.76 -13.48
C THR A 581 -17.99 15.93 -13.50
N ALA A 582 -17.20 16.00 -12.43
CA ALA A 582 -15.96 15.23 -12.33
C ALA A 582 -16.21 13.73 -12.42
N ASN A 583 -17.20 13.21 -11.69
CA ASN A 583 -17.54 11.79 -11.71
C ASN A 583 -18.01 11.33 -13.09
N TRP A 584 -18.80 12.15 -13.75
CA TRP A 584 -19.27 11.85 -15.12
C TRP A 584 -18.10 11.81 -16.10
N GLN A 585 -17.21 12.81 -16.02
CA GLN A 585 -16.05 12.87 -16.91
C GLN A 585 -15.07 11.71 -16.65
N LEU A 586 -14.92 11.31 -15.38
CA LEU A 586 -14.10 10.15 -15.02
C LEU A 586 -14.65 8.87 -15.64
N TYR A 587 -15.95 8.65 -15.53
CA TYR A 587 -16.61 7.49 -16.10
C TYR A 587 -16.43 7.46 -17.61
N LYS A 588 -16.70 8.60 -18.26
CA LYS A 588 -16.61 8.72 -19.72
C LYS A 588 -15.19 8.49 -20.21
N ALA A 589 -14.19 9.11 -19.54
CA ALA A 589 -12.78 8.97 -19.89
C ALA A 589 -12.33 7.52 -19.76
N GLN A 590 -12.69 6.87 -18.65
CA GLN A 590 -12.33 5.48 -18.41
C GLN A 590 -12.87 4.56 -19.50
N LYS A 591 -14.13 4.76 -19.87
CA LYS A 591 -14.77 3.97 -20.92
C LYS A 591 -14.10 4.19 -22.28
N GLU A 592 -13.88 5.45 -22.66
CA GLU A 592 -13.26 5.80 -23.94
C GLU A 592 -11.84 5.26 -24.06
N ILE A 593 -11.05 5.41 -22.99
CA ILE A 593 -9.65 4.94 -22.97
C ILE A 593 -9.60 3.43 -23.06
N HIS A 594 -10.46 2.74 -22.31
CA HIS A 594 -10.51 1.27 -22.33
C HIS A 594 -10.86 0.76 -23.74
N GLU A 595 -11.91 1.30 -24.35
CA GLU A 595 -12.36 0.91 -25.68
C GLU A 595 -11.28 1.18 -26.74
N MET A 596 -10.64 2.34 -26.63
CA MET A 596 -9.58 2.71 -27.56
C MET A 596 -8.38 1.77 -27.42
N GLY A 597 -7.98 1.44 -26.18
CA GLY A 597 -6.88 0.50 -25.92
C GLY A 597 -7.15 -0.87 -26.53
N ALA A 598 -8.38 -1.36 -26.44
CA ALA A 598 -8.77 -2.65 -27.01
C ALA A 598 -8.55 -2.71 -28.53
N LYS A 599 -8.75 -1.59 -29.22
CA LYS A 599 -8.51 -1.50 -30.68
C LYS A 599 -7.05 -1.79 -31.04
N TYR A 600 -6.11 -1.48 -30.14
CA TYR A 600 -4.67 -1.65 -30.37
C TYR A 600 -4.10 -2.87 -29.65
N GLY A 601 -4.96 -3.67 -29.00
CA GLY A 601 -4.51 -4.85 -28.25
C GLY A 601 -3.77 -4.50 -26.98
N ILE A 602 -4.06 -3.32 -26.40
CA ILE A 602 -3.39 -2.82 -25.20
C ILE A 602 -4.35 -2.88 -24.01
N LYS A 603 -3.89 -3.47 -22.93
CA LYS A 603 -4.65 -3.53 -21.68
C LYS A 603 -4.44 -2.23 -20.91
N LEU A 604 -5.51 -1.70 -20.34
CA LEU A 604 -5.45 -0.48 -19.53
C LEU A 604 -5.55 -0.86 -18.05
N LYS A 605 -4.63 -0.31 -17.27
CA LYS A 605 -4.68 -0.42 -15.80
C LYS A 605 -4.93 0.98 -15.24
N PHE A 606 -6.08 1.18 -14.60
CA PHE A 606 -6.45 2.48 -14.07
C PHE A 606 -6.07 2.58 -12.60
N PHE A 607 -5.37 3.65 -12.30
CA PHE A 607 -4.97 4.01 -10.95
C PHE A 607 -5.93 5.10 -10.49
N HIS A 608 -6.71 4.82 -9.46
CA HIS A 608 -7.71 5.76 -8.97
C HIS A 608 -7.12 6.60 -7.83
N GLY A 609 -6.77 7.84 -8.14
CA GLY A 609 -6.20 8.77 -7.18
C GLY A 609 -7.27 9.47 -6.35
N ARG A 610 -8.02 8.73 -5.56
CA ARG A 610 -9.01 9.31 -4.67
C ARG A 610 -8.33 9.99 -3.50
N GLY A 611 -8.78 11.19 -3.18
CA GLY A 611 -8.25 11.94 -2.06
C GLY A 611 -8.41 11.19 -0.74
N GLY A 612 -7.50 11.44 0.19
CA GLY A 612 -7.51 10.76 1.48
C GLY A 612 -8.78 10.92 2.28
N SER A 613 -9.50 12.03 2.08
CA SER A 613 -10.74 12.29 2.81
C SER A 613 -11.85 11.28 2.47
N LEU A 614 -11.85 10.71 1.27
CA LEU A 614 -12.89 9.77 0.86
C LEU A 614 -12.79 8.44 1.60
N GLY A 615 -11.60 8.07 2.06
CA GLY A 615 -11.41 6.86 2.84
C GLY A 615 -11.46 7.09 4.35
N ARG A 616 -11.61 8.33 4.76
CA ARG A 616 -11.56 8.70 6.18
C ARG A 616 -12.94 9.17 6.65
N GLY A 617 -13.83 8.18 6.88
CA GLY A 617 -15.17 8.46 7.34
C GLY A 617 -16.15 8.89 6.26
N GLY A 618 -15.71 8.89 5.00
CA GLY A 618 -16.57 9.25 3.88
C GLY A 618 -17.37 8.10 3.30
N GLY A 619 -17.34 6.95 3.96
CA GLY A 619 -18.03 5.76 3.51
C GLY A 619 -17.10 4.64 3.10
N PRO A 620 -17.64 3.46 2.90
CA PRO A 620 -16.81 2.31 2.54
C PRO A 620 -16.11 2.49 1.19
N LEU A 621 -14.87 2.09 1.14
CA LEU A 621 -14.05 2.15 -0.08
C LEU A 621 -14.74 1.42 -1.24
N TYR A 622 -15.39 0.31 -0.94
CA TYR A 622 -16.15 -0.46 -1.92
C TYR A 622 -17.16 0.42 -2.67
N SER A 623 -17.93 1.23 -1.94
CA SER A 623 -18.97 2.07 -2.54
C SER A 623 -18.37 3.10 -3.52
N SER A 624 -17.15 3.54 -3.25
CA SER A 624 -16.51 4.54 -4.11
C SER A 624 -15.97 3.92 -5.40
N PHE A 625 -15.73 2.61 -5.42
CA PHE A 625 -15.29 1.90 -6.62
C PHE A 625 -16.43 1.23 -7.39
N CYS A 626 -17.62 1.21 -6.81
CA CYS A 626 -18.77 0.50 -7.38
C CYS A 626 -19.15 0.97 -8.80
N PRO A 627 -19.12 2.27 -9.12
CA PRO A 627 -19.40 2.69 -10.50
C PRO A 627 -18.43 2.13 -11.54
N SER A 628 -17.20 1.86 -11.14
CA SER A 628 -16.18 1.30 -12.04
C SER A 628 -16.42 -0.18 -12.32
N ARG A 629 -17.13 -0.86 -11.44
CA ARG A 629 -17.32 -2.31 -11.50
C ARG A 629 -18.12 -2.76 -12.73
N ARG A 630 -19.11 -1.95 -13.11
CA ARG A 630 -19.96 -2.29 -14.28
C ARG A 630 -19.18 -2.27 -15.59
N LEU A 631 -18.15 -1.41 -15.66
CA LEU A 631 -17.31 -1.34 -16.85
C LEU A 631 -16.37 -2.55 -16.97
N HIS A 632 -15.89 -3.04 -15.85
CA HIS A 632 -14.96 -4.18 -15.84
C HIS A 632 -15.68 -5.52 -16.12
N LEU A 633 -16.93 -5.65 -15.65
CA LEU A 633 -17.70 -6.87 -15.86
C LEU A 633 -18.19 -7.01 -17.31
N ALA A 634 -18.34 -5.90 -18.03
CA ALA A 634 -18.80 -5.93 -19.41
C ALA A 634 -17.71 -6.33 -20.40
N THR A 635 -16.46 -6.45 -19.95
CA THR A 635 -15.31 -6.73 -20.82
C THR A 635 -14.56 -8.03 -20.45
N ALA A 636 -15.11 -8.80 -19.49
CA ALA A 636 -14.52 -10.10 -19.12
C ALA A 636 -15.01 -11.22 -20.04
#